data_402fc44fc07be9f4521ee42c1f56cf02
#
_entry.id   402fc44fc07be9f4521ee42c1f56cf02
#
_cell.length_a   1.000
_cell.length_b   1.000
_cell.length_c   1.000
_cell.angle_alpha   90.00
_cell.angle_beta   90.00
_cell.angle_gamma   90.00
#
_symmetry.space_group_name_H-M   'P 1'
#
loop_
_entity.id
_entity.type
_entity.pdbx_description
1 polymer ?
#
loop_
_entity_poly.entity_id
_entity_poly.type
_entity_poly.pdbx_seq_one_letter_code
_entity_poly.pdbx_strand_id
1 'polypeptide(L)'
;MLYSEKVMDHFSHPRNVGEIADASGIGEVGNPKCGDIMKMYIKVENGIITDIKFHTFGCGAAIATSSMATEMIKGKSIEDALKLTNKAVIEALDGLPPAKIHCSVLAEEAVRASLADYLKKNNIDPMLYGIKPEAQGCNGCCSACTGHAPDEKLSQV
;
A
#
# COMPACT_ATOMS: atom_id res chain seq x y z
N MET A 1 17.38 -14.36 13.90
CA MET A 1 16.99 -13.27 12.99
C MET A 1 16.48 -12.13 13.83
N LEU A 2 17.23 -11.04 13.82
CA LEU A 2 16.93 -9.94 14.71
C LEU A 2 16.30 -8.78 13.97
N TYR A 3 15.24 -8.24 14.55
CA TYR A 3 14.64 -6.98 14.10
C TYR A 3 15.41 -5.83 14.73
N SER A 4 15.50 -4.71 14.01
CA SER A 4 16.10 -3.50 14.55
C SER A 4 15.24 -2.94 15.70
N GLU A 5 15.85 -2.08 16.51
CA GLU A 5 15.12 -1.42 17.60
C GLU A 5 13.94 -0.61 17.06
N LYS A 6 14.10 0.00 15.89
CA LYS A 6 13.04 0.76 15.24
C LYS A 6 11.86 -0.13 14.84
N VAL A 7 12.16 -1.31 14.30
CA VAL A 7 11.10 -2.27 13.95
C VAL A 7 10.35 -2.67 15.21
N MET A 8 11.07 -3.00 16.28
CA MET A 8 10.45 -3.40 17.54
C MET A 8 9.63 -2.27 18.16
N ASP A 9 10.10 -1.04 18.06
CA ASP A 9 9.36 0.12 18.56
C ASP A 9 8.07 0.32 17.78
N HIS A 10 8.12 0.31 16.45
CA HIS A 10 6.92 0.45 15.63
C HIS A 10 5.97 -0.73 15.77
N PHE A 11 6.47 -1.90 16.06
CA PHE A 11 5.62 -3.05 16.34
C PHE A 11 4.92 -2.92 17.70
N SER A 12 5.65 -2.52 18.72
CA SER A 12 5.13 -2.39 20.08
C SER A 12 4.23 -1.17 20.26
N HIS A 13 4.56 -0.10 19.56
CA HIS A 13 3.84 1.17 19.63
C HIS A 13 3.53 1.67 18.22
N PRO A 14 2.68 0.95 17.48
CA PRO A 14 2.40 1.35 16.10
C PRO A 14 1.68 2.70 16.04
N ARG A 15 2.10 3.50 15.06
CA ARG A 15 1.54 4.83 14.83
C ARG A 15 0.49 4.74 13.73
N ASN A 16 -0.52 5.60 13.83
CA ASN A 16 -1.53 5.74 12.79
C ASN A 16 -2.34 4.47 12.53
N VAL A 17 -2.57 3.68 13.57
CA VAL A 17 -3.43 2.51 13.48
C VAL A 17 -4.88 2.93 13.66
N GLY A 18 -5.77 2.41 12.83
CA GLY A 18 -7.20 2.64 12.95
C GLY A 18 -7.86 2.89 11.61
N GLU A 19 -8.99 3.54 11.67
CA GLU A 19 -9.81 3.84 10.49
C GLU A 19 -10.15 5.32 10.48
N ILE A 20 -10.40 5.84 9.27
CA ILE A 20 -10.90 7.19 9.09
C ILE A 20 -12.30 7.07 8.50
N ALA A 21 -13.31 7.53 9.23
CA ALA A 21 -14.70 7.40 8.80
C ALA A 21 -14.98 8.17 7.51
N ASP A 22 -14.37 9.33 7.36
CA ASP A 22 -14.53 10.19 6.19
C ASP A 22 -13.27 10.23 5.34
N ALA A 23 -12.63 9.08 5.17
CA ALA A 23 -11.41 8.98 4.39
C ALA A 23 -11.62 9.49 2.96
N SER A 24 -10.63 10.21 2.47
CA SER A 24 -10.61 10.67 1.09
C SER A 24 -10.32 9.54 0.12
N GLY A 25 -9.55 8.55 0.56
CA GLY A 25 -9.25 7.35 -0.22
C GLY A 25 -8.99 6.18 0.70
N ILE A 26 -9.33 4.99 0.23
CA ILE A 26 -9.13 3.74 0.96
C ILE A 26 -8.50 2.74 0.00
N GLY A 27 -7.39 2.15 0.41
CA GLY A 27 -6.72 1.09 -0.34
C GLY A 27 -6.67 -0.18 0.46
N GLU A 28 -6.98 -1.29 -0.17
CA GLU A 28 -6.85 -2.59 0.44
C GLU A 28 -6.03 -3.49 -0.47
N VAL A 29 -4.98 -4.06 0.09
CA VAL A 29 -4.08 -4.96 -0.64
C VAL A 29 -3.76 -6.17 0.23
N GLY A 30 -3.27 -7.22 -0.39
CA GLY A 30 -2.84 -8.40 0.30
C GLY A 30 -3.52 -9.66 -0.22
N ASN A 31 -3.19 -10.76 0.42
CA ASN A 31 -3.72 -12.07 0.05
C ASN A 31 -4.42 -12.70 1.25
N PRO A 32 -5.75 -12.78 1.23
CA PRO A 32 -6.50 -13.39 2.34
C PRO A 32 -6.11 -14.84 2.59
N LYS A 33 -5.65 -15.56 1.58
CA LYS A 33 -5.21 -16.94 1.73
C LYS A 33 -3.96 -17.05 2.59
N CYS A 34 -3.09 -16.06 2.51
CA CYS A 34 -1.88 -16.01 3.34
C CYS A 34 -2.10 -15.29 4.66
N GLY A 35 -3.27 -14.68 4.83
CA GLY A 35 -3.58 -13.93 6.04
C GLY A 35 -2.99 -12.54 6.09
N ASP A 36 -2.30 -12.13 5.04
CA ASP A 36 -1.69 -10.81 4.97
C ASP A 36 -2.62 -9.84 4.25
N ILE A 37 -3.35 -9.05 5.01
CA ILE A 37 -4.24 -8.02 4.47
C ILE A 37 -3.81 -6.68 5.03
N MET A 38 -3.73 -5.68 4.16
CA MET A 38 -3.40 -4.31 4.53
C MET A 38 -4.49 -3.38 4.02
N LYS A 39 -5.12 -2.65 4.93
CA LYS A 39 -6.10 -1.63 4.57
C LYS A 39 -5.59 -0.29 5.04
N MET A 40 -5.58 0.68 4.14
CA MET A 40 -5.03 1.99 4.43
C MET A 40 -6.05 3.07 4.08
N TYR A 41 -6.19 4.02 4.98
CA TYR A 41 -7.12 5.14 4.86
C TYR A 41 -6.31 6.42 4.79
N ILE A 42 -6.62 7.28 3.83
CA ILE A 42 -5.98 8.58 3.74
C ILE A 42 -7.03 9.69 3.75
N LYS A 43 -6.66 10.80 4.37
CA LYS A 43 -7.41 12.03 4.33
C LYS A 43 -6.56 13.06 3.59
N VAL A 44 -7.09 13.58 2.50
CA VAL A 44 -6.36 14.53 1.66
C VAL A 44 -7.09 15.85 1.64
N GLU A 45 -6.38 16.92 1.89
CA GLU A 45 -6.89 18.30 1.80
C GLU A 45 -5.87 19.14 1.06
N ASN A 46 -6.33 19.84 0.02
CA ASN A 46 -5.46 20.70 -0.80
C ASN A 46 -4.25 19.97 -1.38
N GLY A 47 -4.43 18.70 -1.75
CA GLY A 47 -3.36 17.90 -2.31
C GLY A 47 -2.33 17.39 -1.30
N ILE A 48 -2.60 17.59 -0.01
CA ILE A 48 -1.72 17.14 1.07
C ILE A 48 -2.43 16.11 1.92
N ILE A 49 -1.70 15.06 2.27
CA ILE A 49 -2.23 14.01 3.15
C ILE A 49 -2.22 14.55 4.58
N THR A 50 -3.37 14.98 5.07
CA THR A 50 -3.50 15.56 6.40
C THR A 50 -3.58 14.50 7.48
N ASP A 51 -4.11 13.33 7.15
CA ASP A 51 -4.16 12.22 8.08
C ASP A 51 -4.07 10.91 7.30
N ILE A 52 -3.57 9.88 7.96
CA ILE A 52 -3.46 8.56 7.38
C ILE A 52 -3.56 7.53 8.51
N LYS A 53 -4.30 6.47 8.25
CA LYS A 53 -4.45 5.37 9.19
C LYS A 53 -4.37 4.07 8.45
N PHE A 54 -4.00 3.01 9.16
CA PHE A 54 -3.96 1.69 8.56
C PHE A 54 -4.52 0.65 9.52
N HIS A 55 -4.96 -0.43 8.92
CA HIS A 55 -5.40 -1.62 9.63
C HIS A 55 -4.84 -2.83 8.89
N THR A 56 -4.17 -3.71 9.58
CA THR A 56 -3.57 -4.87 8.94
C THR A 56 -3.79 -6.13 9.75
N PHE A 57 -3.96 -7.21 9.04
CA PHE A 57 -3.86 -8.56 9.58
C PHE A 57 -2.61 -9.16 8.97
N GLY A 58 -1.60 -9.38 9.76
CA GLY A 58 -0.35 -9.90 9.28
C GLY A 58 0.67 -10.02 10.41
N CYS A 59 1.91 -10.21 10.04
CA CYS A 59 2.98 -10.35 11.02
C CYS A 59 3.38 -8.99 11.60
N GLY A 60 4.21 -9.04 12.64
CA GLY A 60 4.71 -7.81 13.26
C GLY A 60 5.48 -6.92 12.31
N ALA A 61 6.16 -7.51 11.32
CA ALA A 61 6.85 -6.74 10.29
C ALA A 61 5.87 -5.93 9.43
N ALA A 62 4.70 -6.48 9.13
CA ALA A 62 3.66 -5.75 8.39
C ALA A 62 3.19 -4.54 9.18
N ILE A 63 2.99 -4.68 10.47
CA ILE A 63 2.61 -3.57 11.35
C ILE A 63 3.72 -2.52 11.38
N ALA A 64 4.95 -2.93 11.58
CA ALA A 64 6.08 -2.01 11.68
C ALA A 64 6.31 -1.24 10.37
N THR A 65 6.27 -1.93 9.23
CA THR A 65 6.47 -1.30 7.93
C THR A 65 5.35 -0.30 7.61
N SER A 66 4.11 -0.65 7.93
CA SER A 66 2.98 0.24 7.71
C SER A 66 3.03 1.45 8.63
N SER A 67 3.38 1.24 9.89
CA SER A 67 3.56 2.33 10.83
C SER A 67 4.62 3.32 10.34
N MET A 68 5.77 2.82 9.91
CA MET A 68 6.83 3.68 9.38
C MET A 68 6.41 4.37 8.09
N ALA A 69 5.79 3.64 7.16
CA ALA A 69 5.34 4.22 5.90
C ALA A 69 4.36 5.37 6.13
N THR A 70 3.40 5.19 7.03
CA THR A 70 2.42 6.23 7.34
C THR A 70 3.08 7.45 7.96
N GLU A 71 4.05 7.26 8.84
CA GLU A 71 4.81 8.39 9.42
C GLU A 71 5.59 9.15 8.35
N MET A 72 6.11 8.45 7.36
CA MET A 72 6.92 9.08 6.31
C MET A 72 6.09 9.95 5.37
N ILE A 73 4.83 9.60 5.12
CA ILE A 73 4.00 10.31 4.15
C ILE A 73 2.97 11.23 4.78
N LYS A 74 2.71 11.11 6.05
CA LYS A 74 1.78 12.00 6.74
C LYS A 74 2.27 13.45 6.66
N GLY A 75 1.41 14.34 6.20
CA GLY A 75 1.77 15.73 5.99
C GLY A 75 2.50 16.01 4.68
N LYS A 76 2.66 15.02 3.83
CA LYS A 76 3.28 15.16 2.53
C LYS A 76 2.23 15.32 1.43
N SER A 77 2.66 15.83 0.28
CA SER A 77 1.79 15.90 -0.88
C SER A 77 1.57 14.51 -1.47
N ILE A 78 0.54 14.41 -2.31
CA ILE A 78 0.26 13.15 -3.02
C ILE A 78 1.48 12.71 -3.84
N GLU A 79 2.12 13.67 -4.51
CA GLU A 79 3.30 13.37 -5.32
C GLU A 79 4.44 12.82 -4.49
N ASP A 80 4.69 13.40 -3.33
CA ASP A 80 5.73 12.93 -2.42
C ASP A 80 5.40 11.54 -1.86
N ALA A 81 4.13 11.30 -1.57
CA ALA A 81 3.69 10.00 -1.09
C ALA A 81 3.88 8.91 -2.15
N LEU A 82 3.69 9.25 -3.42
CA LEU A 82 3.89 8.31 -4.52
C LEU A 82 5.37 7.98 -4.77
N LYS A 83 6.26 8.80 -4.27
CA LYS A 83 7.70 8.53 -4.34
C LYS A 83 8.18 7.57 -3.26
N LEU A 84 7.32 7.24 -2.31
CA LEU A 84 7.65 6.28 -1.27
C LEU A 84 7.94 4.92 -1.90
N THR A 85 9.05 4.33 -1.52
CA THR A 85 9.44 3.00 -1.96
C THR A 85 9.61 2.09 -0.76
N ASN A 86 9.50 0.78 -1.00
CA ASN A 86 9.74 -0.19 0.05
C ASN A 86 11.18 -0.10 0.58
N LYS A 87 12.13 0.26 -0.27
CA LYS A 87 13.51 0.47 0.16
C LYS A 87 13.62 1.58 1.18
N ALA A 88 12.92 2.70 0.94
CA ALA A 88 12.93 3.83 1.86
C ALA A 88 12.38 3.43 3.23
N VAL A 89 11.32 2.64 3.25
CA VAL A 89 10.74 2.14 4.50
C VAL A 89 11.72 1.22 5.22
N ILE A 90 12.37 0.33 4.50
CA ILE A 90 13.35 -0.59 5.08
C ILE A 90 14.53 0.18 5.66
N GLU A 91 15.04 1.17 4.94
CA GLU A 91 16.14 2.01 5.42
C GLU A 91 15.74 2.81 6.66
N ALA A 92 14.52 3.33 6.67
CA ALA A 92 14.01 4.08 7.82
C ALA A 92 13.89 3.21 9.07
N LEU A 93 13.65 1.91 8.87
CA LEU A 93 13.58 0.93 9.96
C LEU A 93 14.93 0.31 10.32
N ASP A 94 16.01 0.80 9.70
CA ASP A 94 17.37 0.24 9.86
C ASP A 94 17.48 -1.20 9.38
N GLY A 95 16.68 -1.56 8.39
CA GLY A 95 16.72 -2.87 7.75
C GLY A 95 15.62 -3.82 8.21
N LEU A 96 15.36 -4.82 7.40
CA LEU A 96 14.42 -5.90 7.69
C LEU A 96 15.06 -7.23 7.34
N PRO A 97 14.69 -8.31 8.04
CA PRO A 97 15.11 -9.65 7.62
C PRO A 97 14.62 -9.93 6.19
N PRO A 98 15.43 -10.61 5.36
CA PRO A 98 15.06 -10.90 3.97
C PRO A 98 13.69 -11.58 3.82
N ALA A 99 13.33 -12.42 4.78
CA ALA A 99 12.04 -13.11 4.76
C ALA A 99 10.83 -12.18 4.97
N LYS A 100 11.09 -10.95 5.39
CA LYS A 100 10.03 -9.98 5.72
C LYS A 100 10.00 -8.78 4.78
N ILE A 101 10.81 -8.76 3.76
CA ILE A 101 10.83 -7.66 2.80
C ILE A 101 9.49 -7.49 2.10
N HIS A 102 8.77 -8.59 1.85
CA HIS A 102 7.45 -8.52 1.21
C HIS A 102 6.45 -7.68 2.01
N CYS A 103 6.62 -7.57 3.32
CA CYS A 103 5.74 -6.75 4.15
C CYS A 103 5.89 -5.26 3.82
N SER A 104 7.10 -4.82 3.48
CA SER A 104 7.32 -3.43 3.06
C SER A 104 6.70 -3.15 1.70
N VAL A 105 6.69 -4.14 0.81
CA VAL A 105 6.03 -4.02 -0.49
C VAL A 105 4.52 -3.85 -0.31
N LEU A 106 3.91 -4.59 0.60
CA LEU A 106 2.49 -4.44 0.92
C LEU A 106 2.17 -3.02 1.39
N ALA A 107 3.01 -2.45 2.23
CA ALA A 107 2.80 -1.09 2.70
C ALA A 107 2.86 -0.08 1.55
N GLU A 108 3.83 -0.24 0.65
CA GLU A 108 3.94 0.61 -0.53
C GLU A 108 2.70 0.49 -1.43
N GLU A 109 2.28 -0.74 -1.69
CA GLU A 109 1.10 -1.00 -2.51
C GLU A 109 -0.17 -0.43 -1.89
N ALA A 110 -0.31 -0.54 -0.58
CA ALA A 110 -1.47 0.00 0.12
C ALA A 110 -1.54 1.52 0.01
N VAL A 111 -0.40 2.20 0.12
CA VAL A 111 -0.33 3.65 -0.07
C VAL A 111 -0.78 4.01 -1.48
N ARG A 112 -0.24 3.33 -2.49
CA ARG A 112 -0.62 3.58 -3.88
C ARG A 112 -2.09 3.30 -4.14
N ALA A 113 -2.61 2.22 -3.59
CA ALA A 113 -4.02 1.87 -3.76
C ALA A 113 -4.93 2.92 -3.14
N SER A 114 -4.60 3.42 -1.96
CA SER A 114 -5.40 4.45 -1.31
C SER A 114 -5.37 5.77 -2.08
N LEU A 115 -4.22 6.13 -2.63
CA LEU A 115 -4.10 7.32 -3.46
C LEU A 115 -4.86 7.18 -4.78
N ALA A 116 -4.80 6.00 -5.39
CA ALA A 116 -5.55 5.72 -6.61
C ALA A 116 -7.05 5.84 -6.38
N ASP A 117 -7.54 5.33 -5.26
CA ASP A 117 -8.95 5.46 -4.89
C ASP A 117 -9.35 6.93 -4.72
N TYR A 118 -8.53 7.70 -4.04
CA TYR A 118 -8.73 9.14 -3.89
C TYR A 118 -8.82 9.85 -5.24
N LEU A 119 -7.89 9.56 -6.13
CA LEU A 119 -7.84 10.18 -7.44
C LEU A 119 -9.08 9.82 -8.27
N LYS A 120 -9.48 8.56 -8.23
CA LYS A 120 -10.70 8.11 -8.93
C LYS A 120 -11.95 8.81 -8.42
N LYS A 121 -12.06 8.98 -7.11
CA LYS A 121 -13.22 9.67 -6.51
C LYS A 121 -13.29 11.13 -6.89
N ASN A 122 -12.16 11.73 -7.24
CA ASN A 122 -12.10 13.13 -7.67
C ASN A 122 -12.05 13.27 -9.20
N ASN A 123 -12.33 12.20 -9.93
CA ASN A 123 -12.30 12.17 -11.39
C ASN A 123 -10.93 12.54 -11.97
N ILE A 124 -9.88 12.19 -11.26
CA ILE A 124 -8.51 12.38 -11.70
C ILE A 124 -7.97 11.01 -12.13
N ASP A 125 -7.37 10.95 -13.30
CA ASP A 125 -6.81 9.71 -13.79
C ASP A 125 -5.54 9.37 -13.00
N PRO A 126 -5.51 8.22 -12.31
CA PRO A 126 -4.32 7.82 -11.56
C PRO A 126 -3.07 7.70 -12.42
N MET A 127 -3.23 7.45 -13.71
CA MET A 127 -2.09 7.35 -14.62
C MET A 127 -1.31 8.65 -14.75
N LEU A 128 -1.97 9.79 -14.50
CA LEU A 128 -1.29 11.09 -14.51
C LEU A 128 -0.22 11.18 -13.42
N TYR A 129 -0.38 10.38 -12.37
CA TYR A 129 0.56 10.30 -11.28
C TYR A 129 1.45 9.07 -11.34
N GLY A 130 1.42 8.35 -12.47
CA GLY A 130 2.24 7.16 -12.64
C GLY A 130 1.72 5.92 -11.93
N ILE A 131 0.50 5.94 -11.44
CA ILE A 131 -0.12 4.79 -10.81
C ILE A 131 -0.73 3.92 -11.91
N LYS A 132 -0.18 2.74 -12.08
CA LYS A 132 -0.75 1.79 -13.03
C LYS A 132 -2.01 1.17 -12.43
N PRO A 133 -3.04 0.95 -13.25
CA PRO A 133 -4.21 0.23 -12.76
C PRO A 133 -3.79 -1.18 -12.42
N GLU A 134 -3.92 -1.52 -11.16
CA GLU A 134 -3.69 -2.88 -10.73
C GLU A 134 -4.80 -3.77 -11.28
N ALA A 135 -4.41 -4.91 -11.77
CA ALA A 135 -5.38 -5.92 -12.15
C ALA A 135 -6.04 -6.45 -10.88
N GLN A 136 -7.17 -5.88 -10.58
CA GLN A 136 -7.88 -6.25 -9.36
C GLN A 136 -8.29 -7.71 -9.39
N GLY A 137 -7.94 -8.40 -8.36
CA GLY A 137 -8.47 -9.71 -8.10
C GLY A 137 -7.70 -10.91 -8.61
N CYS A 138 -6.66 -10.68 -9.38
CA CYS A 138 -5.87 -11.81 -9.86
C CYS A 138 -4.54 -11.94 -9.14
N ASN A 139 -4.53 -11.67 -7.87
CA ASN A 139 -3.32 -11.66 -7.06
C ASN A 139 -2.61 -13.01 -7.03
N GLY A 140 -2.07 -13.40 -8.16
CA GLY A 140 -1.26 -14.61 -8.26
C GLY A 140 -1.98 -15.90 -7.96
N CYS A 141 -3.25 -15.83 -7.69
CA CYS A 141 -3.98 -17.02 -7.27
C CYS A 141 -4.63 -17.74 -8.41
N CYS A 142 -4.64 -17.17 -9.59
CA CYS A 142 -5.47 -17.74 -10.63
C CYS A 142 -4.78 -17.73 -11.97
N SER A 143 -4.24 -18.84 -12.34
CA SER A 143 -3.69 -19.00 -13.67
C SER A 143 -4.78 -18.88 -14.74
N ALA A 144 -6.01 -19.10 -14.36
CA ALA A 144 -7.12 -18.92 -15.29
C ALA A 144 -7.33 -17.46 -15.70
N CYS A 145 -6.89 -16.54 -14.87
CA CYS A 145 -6.98 -15.13 -15.23
C CYS A 145 -5.94 -14.71 -16.23
N THR A 146 -4.91 -15.50 -16.41
CA THR A 146 -3.81 -15.15 -17.29
C THR A 146 -3.95 -15.70 -18.69
N GLY A 147 -4.72 -16.74 -18.84
CA GLY A 147 -4.87 -17.39 -20.13
C GLY A 147 -5.86 -16.70 -21.05
N HIS A 148 -6.33 -15.58 -20.64
CA HIS A 148 -7.35 -14.91 -21.39
C HIS A 148 -6.76 -14.08 -22.51
N ALA A 149 -6.90 -14.57 -23.69
CA ALA A 149 -6.48 -13.85 -24.88
C ALA A 149 -7.66 -13.71 -25.81
N PRO A 150 -8.65 -12.91 -25.43
CA PRO A 150 -9.80 -12.73 -26.30
C PRO A 150 -9.47 -11.95 -27.55
N ASP A 151 -8.35 -11.31 -27.53
CA ASP A 151 -8.02 -10.36 -28.59
C ASP A 151 -7.57 -11.01 -29.88
N GLU A 152 -7.20 -12.27 -29.81
CA GLU A 152 -6.80 -12.95 -31.01
C GLU A 152 -7.90 -13.03 -32.03
N LYS A 153 -9.13 -13.07 -31.58
CA LYS A 153 -10.25 -13.14 -32.50
C LYS A 153 -10.49 -11.85 -33.24
N LEU A 154 -10.03 -10.77 -32.69
CA LEU A 154 -10.23 -9.47 -33.29
C LEU A 154 -9.24 -9.23 -34.43
N SER A 155 -8.12 -9.89 -34.37
CA SER A 155 -7.09 -9.71 -35.39
C SER A 155 -7.38 -10.44 -36.67
N GLN A 156 -8.37 -11.30 -36.66
CA GLN A 156 -8.70 -12.07 -37.84
C GLN A 156 -9.82 -11.49 -38.68
N VAL A 157 -10.33 -10.39 -38.27
CA VAL A 157 -11.42 -9.74 -38.99
C VAL A 157 -10.96 -8.61 -39.93
#